data_4b0f7455829f31e709b930d6d9ce65c5
#
_entry.id   4b0f7455829f31e709b930d6d9ce65c5
#
_cell.length_a   1.000
_cell.length_b   1.000
_cell.length_c   1.000
_cell.angle_alpha   90.00
_cell.angle_beta   90.00
_cell.angle_gamma   90.00
#
_symmetry.space_group_name_H-M   'P 1'
#
loop_
_entity.id
_entity.type
_entity.pdbx_description
1 polymer ?
#
loop_
_entity_poly.entity_id
_entity_poly.type
_entity_poly.pdbx_seq_one_letter_code
_entity_poly.pdbx_strand_id
1 'polypeptide(L)' 'MIVEKLGQAVTDLRQRGFTIVLVEQNFRFAAPLADRHYVIEHGQVVKVVKQEDLASNMAELNVLLGV' A
#
# COMPACT_ATOMS: atom_id res chain seq x y z
N MET A 1 -0.91 -1.41 -19.62
CA MET A 1 -1.18 -2.57 -18.75
C MET A 1 -2.33 -2.28 -17.80
N ILE A 2 -3.06 -3.31 -17.41
CA ILE A 2 -4.21 -3.18 -16.51
C ILE A 2 -3.80 -2.57 -15.16
N VAL A 3 -2.64 -2.94 -14.63
CA VAL A 3 -2.13 -2.45 -13.34
C VAL A 3 -1.91 -0.93 -13.37
N GLU A 4 -1.38 -0.40 -14.47
CA GLU A 4 -1.16 1.04 -14.61
C GLU A 4 -2.47 1.80 -14.63
N LYS A 5 -3.46 1.27 -15.33
CA LYS A 5 -4.79 1.88 -15.39
C LYS A 5 -5.48 1.86 -14.02
N LEU A 6 -5.30 0.79 -13.26
CA LEU A 6 -5.83 0.70 -11.90
C LEU A 6 -5.18 1.74 -10.99
N GLY A 7 -3.87 1.91 -11.07
CA GLY A 7 -3.16 2.92 -10.30
C GLY A 7 -3.63 4.33 -10.61
N GLN A 8 -3.86 4.64 -11.88
CA GLN A 8 -4.38 5.93 -12.30
C GLN A 8 -5.80 6.16 -11.78
N ALA A 9 -6.64 5.13 -11.82
CA ALA A 9 -8.01 5.23 -11.31
C ALA A 9 -8.03 5.50 -9.81
N VAL A 10 -7.19 4.82 -9.04
CA VAL A 10 -7.07 5.03 -7.59
C VAL A 10 -6.62 6.45 -7.29
N THR A 11 -5.58 6.92 -7.98
CA THR A 11 -5.06 8.27 -7.79
C THR A 11 -6.11 9.33 -8.11
N ASP A 12 -6.85 9.15 -9.20
CA ASP A 12 -7.89 10.07 -9.62
C ASP A 12 -9.02 10.16 -8.57
N LEU A 13 -9.45 9.01 -8.05
CA LEU A 13 -10.48 8.97 -7.01
C LEU A 13 -10.01 9.65 -5.72
N ARG A 14 -8.75 9.46 -5.34
CA ARG A 14 -8.18 10.14 -4.17
C ARG A 14 -8.22 11.65 -4.32
N GLN A 15 -7.86 12.15 -5.49
CA GLN A 15 -7.86 13.58 -5.77
C GLN A 15 -9.27 14.17 -5.72
N ARG A 16 -10.29 13.34 -5.94
CA ARG A 16 -11.69 13.74 -5.82
C ARG A 16 -12.23 13.68 -4.40
N GLY A 17 -11.40 13.29 -3.42
CA GLY A 17 -11.76 13.27 -2.01
C GLY A 17 -12.35 11.96 -1.51
N PHE A 18 -12.28 10.89 -2.29
CA PHE A 18 -12.75 9.59 -1.85
C PHE A 18 -11.77 8.94 -0.89
N THR A 19 -12.31 8.26 0.12
CA THR A 19 -11.55 7.36 0.96
C THR A 19 -11.52 5.98 0.30
N ILE A 20 -10.33 5.44 0.07
CA ILE A 20 -10.15 4.21 -0.69
C ILE A 20 -9.41 3.19 0.16
N VAL A 21 -9.93 1.96 0.21
CA VAL A 21 -9.25 0.81 0.79
C VAL A 21 -8.81 -0.08 -0.36
N LEU A 22 -7.49 -0.27 -0.50
CA LEU A 22 -6.91 -1.11 -1.53
C LEU A 22 -6.27 -2.33 -0.87
N VAL A 23 -6.74 -3.51 -1.23
CA VAL A 23 -6.14 -4.77 -0.78
C VAL A 23 -5.31 -5.32 -1.93
N GLU A 24 -4.00 -5.40 -1.73
CA GLU A 24 -3.06 -5.75 -2.79
C GLU A 24 -1.88 -6.54 -2.24
N GLN A 25 -1.53 -7.62 -2.89
CA GLN A 25 -0.36 -8.42 -2.56
C GLN A 25 0.94 -7.83 -3.15
N ASN A 26 0.83 -7.09 -4.24
CA ASN A 26 1.97 -6.44 -4.87
C ASN A 26 2.28 -5.13 -4.16
N PHE A 27 3.17 -5.21 -3.17
CA PHE A 27 3.55 -4.06 -2.36
C PHE A 27 4.15 -2.93 -3.20
N ARG A 28 4.95 -3.26 -4.21
CA ARG A 28 5.59 -2.24 -5.06
C ARG A 28 4.56 -1.41 -5.81
N PHE A 29 3.45 -2.04 -6.20
CA PHE A 29 2.34 -1.34 -6.82
C PHE A 29 1.59 -0.47 -5.81
N ALA A 30 1.30 -1.01 -4.63
CA ALA A 30 0.50 -0.33 -3.63
C ALA A 30 1.26 0.79 -2.91
N ALA A 31 2.59 0.67 -2.77
CA ALA A 31 3.38 1.58 -1.96
C ALA A 31 3.19 3.07 -2.30
N PRO A 32 3.22 3.51 -3.57
CA PRO A 32 3.07 4.92 -3.89
C PRO A 32 1.62 5.41 -3.86
N LEU A 33 0.64 4.53 -3.73
CA LEU A 33 -0.78 4.88 -3.87
C LEU A 33 -1.46 5.20 -2.56
N ALA A 34 -0.94 4.73 -1.43
CA ALA A 34 -1.63 4.78 -0.15
C ALA A 34 -1.01 5.80 0.80
N ASP A 35 -1.84 6.37 1.66
CA ASP A 35 -1.39 7.25 2.74
C ASP A 35 -0.94 6.43 3.94
N ARG A 36 -1.42 5.21 4.06
CA ARG A 36 -1.15 4.32 5.18
C ARG A 36 -1.21 2.87 4.71
N HIS A 37 -0.34 2.05 5.26
CA HIS A 37 -0.23 0.65 4.90
C HIS A 37 -0.47 -0.21 6.14
N TYR A 38 -1.33 -1.22 5.98
CA TYR A 38 -1.59 -2.23 7.00
C TYR A 38 -1.04 -3.55 6.49
N VAL A 39 -0.08 -4.13 7.20
CA VAL A 39 0.45 -5.46 6.86
C VAL A 39 -0.37 -6.49 7.61
N ILE A 40 -0.99 -7.39 6.87
CA ILE A 40 -1.87 -8.43 7.42
C ILE A 40 -1.23 -9.78 7.23
N GLU A 41 -1.17 -10.57 8.30
CA GLU A 41 -0.63 -11.91 8.30
C GLU A 41 -1.52 -12.79 9.18
N HIS A 42 -1.94 -13.94 8.63
CA HIS A 42 -2.81 -14.88 9.34
C HIS A 42 -4.09 -14.22 9.89
N GLY A 43 -4.67 -13.31 9.10
CA GLY A 43 -5.90 -12.62 9.47
C GLY A 43 -5.74 -11.52 10.52
N GLN A 44 -4.50 -11.15 10.84
CA GLN A 44 -4.22 -10.11 11.85
C GLN A 44 -3.34 -9.01 11.27
N VAL A 45 -3.58 -7.79 11.72
CA VAL A 45 -2.71 -6.66 11.39
C VAL A 45 -1.46 -6.77 12.27
N VAL A 46 -0.32 -7.01 11.62
CA VAL A 46 0.96 -7.16 12.33
C VAL A 46 1.79 -5.90 12.32
N LYS A 47 1.49 -4.97 11.41
CA LYS A 47 2.21 -3.69 11.33
C LYS A 47 1.34 -2.66 10.63
N VAL A 48 1.46 -1.40 11.07
CA VAL A 48 0.86 -0.24 10.41
C VAL A 48 1.96 0.76 10.12
N VAL A 49 2.05 1.21 8.87
CA VAL A 49 3.08 2.17 8.44
C VAL A 49 2.42 3.32 7.70
N LYS A 50 2.69 4.55 8.13
CA LYS A 50 2.28 5.72 7.39
C LYS A 50 3.19 5.92 6.18
N GLN A 51 2.67 6.54 5.12
CA GLN A 51 3.46 6.77 3.92
C GLN A 51 4.74 7.55 4.20
N GLU A 52 4.69 8.52 5.09
CA GLU A 52 5.86 9.33 5.46
C GLU A 52 6.96 8.53 6.16
N ASP A 53 6.61 7.39 6.77
CA ASP A 53 7.54 6.52 7.48
C ASP A 53 7.95 5.29 6.66
N LEU A 54 7.46 5.18 5.43
CA LEU A 54 7.66 3.99 4.61
C LEU A 54 9.13 3.70 4.36
N ALA A 55 9.89 4.72 3.98
CA ALA A 55 11.30 4.55 3.64
C ALA A 55 12.12 4.02 4.82
N SER A 56 11.84 4.49 6.04
CA SER A 56 12.56 4.06 7.24
C SER A 56 12.18 2.66 7.71
N ASN A 57 11.08 2.11 7.18
CA ASN A 57 10.59 0.78 7.54
C ASN A 57 10.78 -0.26 6.43
N MET A 58 11.43 0.09 5.33
CA MET A 58 11.52 -0.78 4.17
C MET A 58 12.22 -2.11 4.46
N ALA A 59 13.28 -2.11 5.26
CA ALA A 59 14.00 -3.34 5.58
C ALA A 59 13.10 -4.34 6.30
N GLU A 60 12.33 -3.87 7.29
CA GLU A 60 11.39 -4.70 8.01
C GLU A 60 10.25 -5.19 7.11
N LEU A 61 9.71 -4.30 6.28
CA LEU A 61 8.64 -4.65 5.35
C LEU A 61 9.10 -5.69 4.34
N ASN A 62 10.33 -5.60 3.84
CA ASN A 62 10.87 -6.59 2.92
C ASN A 62 10.91 -7.98 3.57
N VAL A 63 11.26 -8.05 4.85
CA VAL A 63 11.25 -9.32 5.57
C VAL A 63 9.82 -9.85 5.74
N LEU A 64 8.89 -9.00 6.19
CA LEU A 64 7.51 -9.40 6.44
C LEU A 64 6.78 -9.82 5.16
N LEU A 65 7.04 -9.15 4.06
CA LEU A 65 6.33 -9.38 2.79
C LEU A 65 7.06 -10.35 1.87
N GLY A 66 8.27 -10.76 2.20
CA GLY A 66 9.05 -11.69 1.38
C GLY A 66 9.53 -11.08 0.06
N VAL A 67 9.75 -9.80 0.02
CA VAL A 67 10.19 -9.11 -1.19
C VAL A 67 11.61 -8.58 -1.09
#